data_5ad749b1809b3b4b66708ef9e5eec481
#
_entry.id   5ad749b1809b3b4b66708ef9e5eec481
#
_cell.length_a   1.000
_cell.length_b   1.000
_cell.length_c   1.000
_cell.angle_alpha   90.00
_cell.angle_beta   90.00
_cell.angle_gamma   90.00
#
_symmetry.space_group_name_H-M   'P 1'
#
loop_
_entity.id
_entity.type
_entity.pdbx_description
1 polymer ?
#
loop_
_entity_poly.entity_id
_entity_poly.type
_entity_poly.pdbx_seq_one_letter_code
_entity_poly.pdbx_strand_id
1 'polypeptide(L)'
;MRTARTALGASALALTLLTTAACGPDNSSADSAATAAPGAGAAPNLGLPANLDDLKKWKFEDWEKWAKDYALPAAAKGFWTLDKLLKAKPDEPLAPPAPPAAPPAQPSAQPGGPTQPGAPSAPASAPSGKPPVGQPTQPGHPTPPPAPPKPSGTQQPASQAPAQPPAQPAQPAQPSQAPAQPSAQPTQPPAQPADNGNDPLPRTVNAQPLPHPYTKPGVHGKVFADKPGSGADAAAGLNHYQCSATVVADPAHPGKSNLVWTAGHCVHQGKGGTYYSNISFIPAFNSTGALSGGKQAEEAQYAPFGVWNATQAVTSPQWKAEGGDGGSPATHYDFAVIRVQPADGGKSLEEAVGGAVPVWFNAPRDQLGITEYGYPAAPPFDGMELNRCESGRPTRLSYDPARPPMLAIGCTMTGGSSGGGWLAVKDGKPALVSNVSVGKHTGDPKFQAGPYLDDVAAGAYDFISKKG
;
A
#
# COMPACT_ATOMS: atom_id res chain seq x y z
N MET A 1 34.82 -63.32 -9.65
CA MET A 1 35.90 -63.77 -8.70
C MET A 1 36.25 -62.60 -7.79
N ARG A 2 36.27 -62.90 -6.48
CA ARG A 2 36.73 -62.08 -5.29
C ARG A 2 35.86 -60.89 -4.97
N THR A 3 34.90 -60.96 -4.04
CA THR A 3 34.85 -61.21 -2.58
C THR A 3 35.60 -60.22 -1.73
N ALA A 4 34.84 -59.69 -0.80
CA ALA A 4 35.09 -59.45 0.61
C ALA A 4 35.21 -57.96 0.97
N ARG A 5 34.77 -57.42 2.08
CA ARG A 5 34.03 -57.78 3.30
C ARG A 5 33.94 -56.51 4.16
N THR A 6 32.77 -56.27 4.65
CA THR A 6 32.38 -55.85 6.04
C THR A 6 33.37 -55.11 6.93
N ALA A 7 32.93 -54.04 7.56
CA ALA A 7 33.13 -53.78 8.99
C ALA A 7 31.99 -52.91 9.57
N LEU A 8 31.24 -53.52 10.49
CA LEU A 8 30.37 -52.83 11.49
C LEU A 8 31.20 -52.11 12.54
N GLY A 9 30.69 -51.01 13.02
CA GLY A 9 31.17 -50.36 14.23
C GLY A 9 30.02 -49.73 14.98
N ALA A 10 29.53 -50.45 16.00
CA ALA A 10 28.55 -49.96 16.98
C ALA A 10 29.30 -49.45 18.21
N SER A 11 28.83 -48.39 18.82
CA SER A 11 29.06 -48.01 20.23
C SER A 11 28.03 -46.97 20.61
N ALA A 12 27.02 -47.29 21.33
CA ALA A 12 26.84 -47.49 22.77
C ALA A 12 26.51 -46.18 23.51
N LEU A 13 25.29 -46.21 24.05
CA LEU A 13 24.61 -45.35 25.02
C LEU A 13 25.50 -44.91 26.21
N ALA A 14 25.18 -43.71 26.73
CA ALA A 14 25.24 -43.42 28.14
C ALA A 14 24.06 -42.59 28.59
N LEU A 15 23.19 -43.24 29.32
CA LEU A 15 22.04 -42.73 30.06
C LEU A 15 22.52 -42.38 31.48
N THR A 16 22.28 -41.18 31.97
CA THR A 16 22.39 -40.90 33.41
C THR A 16 21.12 -40.23 33.92
N LEU A 17 20.33 -41.02 34.59
CA LEU A 17 19.29 -40.59 35.53
C LEU A 17 19.98 -40.16 36.85
N LEU A 18 19.50 -39.09 37.46
CA LEU A 18 19.63 -38.87 38.91
C LEU A 18 18.35 -38.22 39.46
N THR A 19 17.91 -38.79 40.51
CA THR A 19 16.65 -38.83 41.24
C THR A 19 16.48 -37.67 42.22
N THR A 20 15.26 -37.22 42.33
CA THR A 20 14.39 -36.80 43.46
C THR A 20 15.02 -36.44 44.84
N ALA A 21 14.54 -35.33 45.38
CA ALA A 21 14.13 -35.25 46.79
C ALA A 21 13.03 -34.19 46.99
N ALA A 22 11.95 -34.65 47.67
CA ALA A 22 10.81 -33.82 48.10
C ALA A 22 11.08 -33.40 49.57
N CYS A 23 10.43 -32.31 50.00
CA CYS A 23 9.68 -32.04 51.23
C CYS A 23 9.61 -30.54 51.49
N GLY A 24 8.58 -30.01 51.60
CA GLY A 24 7.42 -29.36 52.12
C GLY A 24 7.66 -28.52 53.41
N PRO A 25 6.62 -27.85 54.01
CA PRO A 25 6.31 -26.44 53.70
C PRO A 25 6.63 -25.54 54.88
N ASP A 26 6.79 -24.23 54.72
CA ASP A 26 6.51 -23.26 55.78
C ASP A 26 6.13 -21.86 55.17
N ASN A 27 5.10 -21.33 55.78
CA ASN A 27 4.47 -20.05 55.58
C ASN A 27 5.31 -18.91 56.18
N SER A 28 5.56 -17.85 55.43
CA SER A 28 5.47 -16.45 55.96
C SER A 28 5.60 -15.40 54.84
N SER A 29 4.61 -14.61 54.79
CA SER A 29 4.40 -13.18 54.44
C SER A 29 5.43 -12.42 53.58
N ALA A 30 4.87 -11.86 52.47
CA ALA A 30 5.06 -10.50 51.95
C ALA A 30 6.47 -10.08 51.51
N ASP A 31 6.64 -10.04 50.19
CA ASP A 31 6.95 -8.80 49.48
C ASP A 31 6.80 -9.06 47.97
N SER A 32 5.96 -8.25 47.33
CA SER A 32 5.72 -8.33 45.89
C SER A 32 6.89 -7.76 45.12
N ALA A 33 7.89 -8.58 44.84
CA ALA A 33 8.84 -8.30 43.78
C ALA A 33 8.39 -9.04 42.54
N ALA A 34 7.89 -8.28 41.58
CA ALA A 34 7.57 -8.77 40.24
C ALA A 34 8.82 -9.36 39.60
N THR A 35 8.88 -10.68 39.55
CA THR A 35 9.92 -11.44 38.81
C THR A 35 9.65 -11.17 37.31
N ALA A 36 10.50 -10.33 36.71
CA ALA A 36 10.58 -10.14 35.28
C ALA A 36 10.87 -11.49 34.60
N ALA A 37 10.07 -11.86 33.63
CA ALA A 37 10.30 -13.00 32.77
C ALA A 37 11.66 -12.84 32.06
N PRO A 38 12.46 -13.92 31.88
CA PRO A 38 13.74 -13.83 31.21
C PRO A 38 13.54 -13.61 29.70
N GLY A 39 14.15 -12.54 29.16
CA GLY A 39 14.61 -12.47 27.80
C GLY A 39 13.67 -11.89 26.76
N ALA A 40 13.16 -10.67 26.95
CA ALA A 40 13.02 -9.80 25.79
C ALA A 40 14.43 -9.38 25.37
N GLY A 41 14.99 -10.01 24.36
CA GLY A 41 16.23 -9.56 23.72
C GLY A 41 16.08 -8.07 23.42
N ALA A 42 17.07 -7.26 23.84
CA ALA A 42 17.09 -5.83 23.53
C ALA A 42 16.90 -5.70 22.00
N ALA A 43 15.88 -4.97 21.59
CA ALA A 43 15.67 -4.68 20.17
C ALA A 43 16.98 -4.12 19.61
N PRO A 44 17.44 -4.59 18.43
CA PRO A 44 18.68 -4.13 17.87
C PRO A 44 18.64 -2.59 17.82
N ASN A 45 19.72 -1.96 18.31
CA ASN A 45 19.85 -0.51 18.23
C ASN A 45 19.99 -0.14 16.73
N LEU A 46 18.87 0.26 16.12
CA LEU A 46 18.79 0.57 14.70
C LEU A 46 19.52 1.88 14.35
N GLY A 47 20.10 2.58 15.33
CA GLY A 47 20.78 3.87 15.09
C GLY A 47 19.83 4.97 14.59
N LEU A 48 18.53 4.85 14.91
CA LEU A 48 17.54 5.82 14.51
C LEU A 48 17.62 7.10 15.36
N PRO A 49 17.26 8.26 14.81
CA PRO A 49 17.13 9.49 15.59
C PRO A 49 16.01 9.35 16.62
N ALA A 50 16.14 10.04 17.75
CA ALA A 50 15.12 10.04 18.80
C ALA A 50 13.76 10.57 18.29
N ASN A 51 13.79 11.51 17.36
CA ASN A 51 12.61 11.96 16.63
C ASN A 51 12.67 11.42 15.19
N LEU A 52 11.70 10.57 14.82
CA LEU A 52 11.63 9.97 13.49
C LEU A 52 11.37 10.99 12.37
N ASP A 53 10.86 12.18 12.67
CA ASP A 53 10.76 13.29 11.70
C ASP A 53 12.13 13.78 11.19
N ASP A 54 13.19 13.55 11.96
CA ASP A 54 14.54 13.89 11.52
C ASP A 54 15.04 13.02 10.38
N LEU A 55 14.39 11.85 10.13
CA LEU A 55 14.68 11.03 8.96
C LEU A 55 14.45 11.76 7.63
N LYS A 56 13.53 12.72 7.59
CA LYS A 56 13.30 13.58 6.42
C LYS A 56 14.51 14.45 6.06
N LYS A 57 15.44 14.64 7.00
CA LYS A 57 16.66 15.43 6.84
C LYS A 57 17.88 14.57 6.47
N TRP A 58 17.72 13.24 6.48
CA TRP A 58 18.82 12.33 6.19
C TRP A 58 19.37 12.55 4.78
N LYS A 59 20.70 12.63 4.71
CA LYS A 59 21.45 12.68 3.46
C LYS A 59 21.90 11.27 3.07
N PHE A 60 22.50 11.17 1.90
CA PHE A 60 23.02 9.88 1.39
C PHE A 60 23.92 9.17 2.39
N GLU A 61 24.82 9.89 3.07
CA GLU A 61 25.76 9.34 4.04
C GLU A 61 25.06 8.78 5.29
N ASP A 62 23.93 9.36 5.69
CA ASP A 62 23.13 8.87 6.82
C ASP A 62 22.43 7.57 6.44
N TRP A 63 21.86 7.51 5.25
CA TRP A 63 21.30 6.28 4.68
C TRP A 63 22.36 5.19 4.54
N GLU A 64 23.57 5.51 4.06
CA GLU A 64 24.68 4.57 3.92
C GLU A 64 25.13 3.98 5.26
N LYS A 65 25.19 4.80 6.31
CA LYS A 65 25.51 4.33 7.67
C LYS A 65 24.43 3.42 8.23
N TRP A 66 23.18 3.69 7.91
CA TRP A 66 22.03 2.97 8.46
C TRP A 66 21.70 1.70 7.69
N ALA A 67 21.58 1.75 6.38
CA ALA A 67 21.12 0.65 5.53
C ALA A 67 22.22 -0.36 5.20
N LYS A 68 22.97 -0.84 6.20
CA LYS A 68 24.11 -1.75 6.00
C LYS A 68 23.72 -3.12 5.44
N ASP A 69 22.48 -3.51 5.60
CA ASP A 69 21.89 -4.78 5.15
C ASP A 69 21.16 -4.69 3.81
N TYR A 70 21.39 -3.61 3.05
CA TYR A 70 20.73 -3.37 1.77
C TYR A 70 21.10 -4.40 0.68
N ALA A 71 22.30 -5.00 0.76
CA ALA A 71 22.76 -6.00 -0.19
C ALA A 71 22.14 -7.37 0.11
N LEU A 72 21.54 -7.97 -0.89
CA LEU A 72 20.84 -9.25 -0.78
C LEU A 72 21.56 -10.32 -1.61
N PRO A 73 21.59 -11.59 -1.13
CA PRO A 73 21.95 -12.70 -1.99
C PRO A 73 20.86 -12.88 -3.06
N ALA A 74 21.26 -12.84 -4.33
CA ALA A 74 20.33 -13.11 -5.41
C ALA A 74 19.82 -14.55 -5.36
N ALA A 75 18.54 -14.74 -5.72
CA ALA A 75 17.99 -16.08 -5.89
C ALA A 75 18.78 -16.86 -6.93
N ALA A 76 18.95 -18.17 -6.72
CA ALA A 76 19.58 -19.02 -7.71
C ALA A 76 18.76 -19.05 -9.00
N LYS A 77 19.43 -19.15 -10.15
CA LYS A 77 18.78 -19.30 -11.46
C LYS A 77 17.83 -20.49 -11.42
N GLY A 78 16.57 -20.30 -11.86
CA GLY A 78 15.53 -21.34 -11.86
C GLY A 78 15.01 -21.69 -10.46
N PHE A 79 15.30 -20.89 -9.44
CA PHE A 79 14.74 -21.09 -8.10
C PHE A 79 13.21 -21.04 -8.11
N TRP A 80 12.63 -20.05 -8.79
CA TRP A 80 11.19 -19.90 -8.94
C TRP A 80 10.68 -20.75 -10.11
N THR A 81 10.21 -21.94 -9.79
CA THR A 81 9.49 -22.81 -10.73
C THR A 81 8.02 -22.43 -10.77
N LEU A 82 7.29 -22.82 -11.83
CA LEU A 82 5.85 -22.57 -11.93
C LEU A 82 5.09 -23.11 -10.71
N ASP A 83 5.45 -24.30 -10.23
CA ASP A 83 4.82 -24.91 -9.04
C ASP A 83 4.99 -24.01 -7.78
N LYS A 84 6.17 -23.45 -7.55
CA LYS A 84 6.41 -22.51 -6.44
C LYS A 84 5.64 -21.20 -6.61
N LEU A 85 5.60 -20.66 -7.82
CA LEU A 85 4.88 -19.43 -8.13
C LEU A 85 3.37 -19.59 -7.89
N LEU A 86 2.80 -20.74 -8.28
CA LEU A 86 1.37 -21.03 -8.07
C LEU A 86 1.03 -21.34 -6.60
N LYS A 87 1.99 -21.79 -5.80
CA LYS A 87 1.82 -22.04 -4.36
C LYS A 87 2.09 -20.83 -3.48
N ALA A 88 2.68 -19.77 -4.03
CA ALA A 88 2.98 -18.57 -3.28
C ALA A 88 1.70 -17.91 -2.76
N LYS A 89 1.65 -17.67 -1.44
CA LYS A 89 0.50 -17.06 -0.77
C LYS A 89 0.53 -15.55 -0.90
N PRO A 90 -0.62 -14.87 -0.98
CA PRO A 90 -0.64 -13.41 -0.85
C PRO A 90 -0.11 -13.00 0.51
N ASP A 91 0.74 -11.97 0.52
CA ASP A 91 1.12 -11.31 1.76
C ASP A 91 0.10 -10.20 2.07
N GLU A 92 -0.58 -10.33 3.19
CA GLU A 92 -1.57 -9.35 3.67
C GLU A 92 -1.22 -8.98 5.10
N PRO A 93 -0.75 -7.76 5.36
CA PRO A 93 -0.88 -7.21 6.69
C PRO A 93 -2.37 -6.97 6.94
N LEU A 94 -2.90 -7.58 8.00
CA LEU A 94 -4.28 -7.35 8.42
C LEU A 94 -4.48 -5.86 8.71
N ALA A 95 -5.50 -5.25 8.11
CA ALA A 95 -5.86 -3.89 8.45
C ALA A 95 -6.15 -3.81 9.96
N PRO A 96 -5.61 -2.81 10.68
CA PRO A 96 -5.99 -2.60 12.07
C PRO A 96 -7.51 -2.44 12.18
N PRO A 97 -8.11 -2.74 13.35
CA PRO A 97 -9.50 -2.40 13.58
C PRO A 97 -9.69 -0.90 13.27
N ALA A 98 -10.75 -0.60 12.50
CA ALA A 98 -11.05 0.79 12.14
C ALA A 98 -11.01 1.67 13.39
N PRO A 99 -10.45 2.89 13.32
CA PRO A 99 -10.50 3.84 14.42
C PRO A 99 -11.95 3.93 14.93
N PRO A 100 -12.18 4.04 16.25
CA PRO A 100 -13.54 4.16 16.77
C PRO A 100 -14.23 5.30 16.03
N ALA A 101 -15.41 4.99 15.47
CA ALA A 101 -16.23 5.97 14.80
C ALA A 101 -16.41 7.18 15.72
N ALA A 102 -16.23 8.39 15.19
CA ALA A 102 -16.52 9.60 15.94
C ALA A 102 -17.93 9.47 16.55
N PRO A 103 -18.15 9.87 17.83
CA PRO A 103 -19.44 9.79 18.44
C PRO A 103 -20.48 10.46 17.52
N PRO A 104 -21.67 9.86 17.35
CA PRO A 104 -22.70 10.47 16.53
C PRO A 104 -22.96 11.87 17.05
N ALA A 105 -22.92 12.86 16.15
CA ALA A 105 -23.26 14.23 16.50
C ALA A 105 -24.61 14.22 17.22
N GLN A 106 -24.66 14.72 18.45
CA GLN A 106 -25.91 14.86 19.18
C GLN A 106 -26.87 15.68 18.33
N PRO A 107 -28.13 15.23 18.17
CA PRO A 107 -29.11 16.03 17.45
C PRO A 107 -29.25 17.38 18.17
N SER A 108 -28.97 18.45 17.47
CA SER A 108 -29.24 19.80 17.92
C SER A 108 -30.72 19.87 18.30
N ALA A 109 -31.03 20.18 19.55
CA ALA A 109 -32.39 20.40 20.03
C ALA A 109 -33.02 21.52 19.17
N GLN A 110 -33.97 21.17 18.34
CA GLN A 110 -34.83 22.13 17.64
C GLN A 110 -35.80 22.75 18.67
N PRO A 111 -35.98 24.06 18.68
CA PRO A 111 -37.00 24.68 19.47
C PRO A 111 -38.40 24.26 19.00
N GLY A 112 -39.27 23.85 19.91
CA GLY A 112 -40.59 23.33 19.64
C GLY A 112 -41.50 24.31 18.90
N GLY A 113 -42.09 23.83 17.80
CA GLY A 113 -43.24 24.42 17.15
C GLY A 113 -44.52 23.63 17.48
N PRO A 114 -45.71 24.22 17.39
CA PRO A 114 -46.91 23.71 18.04
C PRO A 114 -47.56 22.53 17.32
N THR A 115 -48.07 21.61 18.12
CA THR A 115 -48.85 20.42 17.79
C THR A 115 -50.15 20.75 17.04
N GLN A 116 -50.41 20.04 15.94
CA GLN A 116 -51.72 19.94 15.32
C GLN A 116 -52.25 18.49 15.36
N PRO A 117 -53.58 18.28 15.60
CA PRO A 117 -54.15 16.98 15.93
C PRO A 117 -54.45 16.11 14.67
N GLY A 118 -54.55 14.83 14.92
CA GLY A 118 -54.60 13.74 13.98
C GLY A 118 -55.83 13.62 13.07
N ALA A 119 -55.67 12.79 12.04
CA ALA A 119 -56.76 12.14 11.30
C ALA A 119 -56.35 10.70 10.94
N PRO A 120 -57.29 9.78 10.73
CA PRO A 120 -57.18 8.37 11.08
C PRO A 120 -56.71 7.44 9.95
N SER A 121 -56.27 6.27 10.38
CA SER A 121 -55.86 5.11 9.58
C SER A 121 -56.95 4.49 8.70
N ALA A 122 -56.59 3.98 7.55
CA ALA A 122 -57.36 2.97 6.80
C ALA A 122 -56.43 1.92 6.18
N PRO A 123 -56.91 0.68 5.88
CA PRO A 123 -56.13 -0.53 6.06
C PRO A 123 -55.56 -1.15 4.76
N ALA A 124 -54.70 -2.17 5.00
CA ALA A 124 -54.02 -3.01 4.04
C ALA A 124 -54.96 -3.81 3.09
N SER A 125 -54.52 -4.03 1.88
CA SER A 125 -54.91 -5.17 1.06
C SER A 125 -53.81 -5.56 0.06
N ALA A 126 -53.27 -6.77 0.15
CA ALA A 126 -52.68 -7.56 -0.92
C ALA A 126 -53.79 -8.49 -1.50
N PRO A 127 -53.66 -9.21 -2.62
CA PRO A 127 -52.45 -9.76 -3.25
C PRO A 127 -52.50 -9.95 -4.82
N SER A 128 -51.35 -10.45 -5.34
CA SER A 128 -51.24 -11.42 -6.44
C SER A 128 -51.45 -11.00 -7.92
N GLY A 129 -50.44 -11.26 -8.75
CA GLY A 129 -50.55 -11.37 -10.19
C GLY A 129 -49.20 -11.62 -10.89
N LYS A 130 -48.99 -12.86 -11.31
CA LYS A 130 -47.82 -13.35 -12.06
C LYS A 130 -47.84 -12.90 -13.52
N PRO A 131 -46.65 -12.77 -14.20
CA PRO A 131 -46.56 -12.17 -15.56
C PRO A 131 -46.68 -13.19 -16.69
N PRO A 132 -46.89 -12.78 -17.92
CA PRO A 132 -46.64 -13.61 -19.09
C PRO A 132 -45.31 -13.27 -19.77
N VAL A 133 -44.71 -14.34 -20.28
CA VAL A 133 -43.46 -14.41 -21.05
C VAL A 133 -43.68 -13.79 -22.45
N GLY A 134 -42.76 -12.93 -22.86
CA GLY A 134 -42.69 -12.41 -24.24
C GLY A 134 -41.25 -12.49 -24.78
N GLN A 135 -41.10 -13.03 -25.98
CA GLN A 135 -39.89 -13.36 -26.71
C GLN A 135 -39.02 -12.15 -27.10
N PRO A 136 -37.72 -12.37 -27.42
CA PRO A 136 -36.75 -11.29 -27.67
C PRO A 136 -36.77 -10.81 -29.12
N THR A 137 -36.68 -9.49 -29.28
CA THR A 137 -36.43 -8.81 -30.58
C THR A 137 -34.96 -8.39 -30.65
N GLN A 138 -34.36 -8.58 -31.82
CA GLN A 138 -32.95 -8.29 -32.17
C GLN A 138 -32.56 -6.81 -32.03
N PRO A 139 -31.26 -6.50 -31.77
CA PRO A 139 -30.79 -5.14 -31.63
C PRO A 139 -30.48 -4.50 -33.01
N GLY A 140 -30.95 -3.27 -33.15
CA GLY A 140 -30.63 -2.38 -34.30
C GLY A 140 -29.24 -1.75 -34.10
N HIS A 141 -28.56 -1.54 -35.23
CA HIS A 141 -27.25 -0.90 -35.31
C HIS A 141 -27.29 0.57 -34.83
N PRO A 142 -26.27 1.05 -34.12
CA PRO A 142 -26.15 2.48 -33.80
C PRO A 142 -25.58 3.29 -34.98
N THR A 143 -26.21 4.40 -35.27
CA THR A 143 -25.72 5.44 -36.18
C THR A 143 -24.56 6.22 -35.56
N PRO A 144 -23.52 6.61 -36.33
CA PRO A 144 -22.40 7.38 -35.81
C PRO A 144 -22.78 8.86 -35.56
N PRO A 145 -22.13 9.52 -34.58
CA PRO A 145 -22.36 10.92 -34.24
C PRO A 145 -21.73 11.88 -35.27
N PRO A 146 -22.29 13.11 -35.42
CA PRO A 146 -21.78 14.10 -36.37
C PRO A 146 -20.47 14.75 -35.87
N ALA A 147 -19.62 15.12 -36.84
CA ALA A 147 -18.32 15.75 -36.66
C ALA A 147 -18.44 17.19 -36.11
N PRO A 148 -17.42 17.65 -35.31
CA PRO A 148 -17.41 19.02 -34.77
C PRO A 148 -17.00 20.04 -35.82
N PRO A 149 -17.50 21.32 -35.71
CA PRO A 149 -17.19 22.39 -36.67
C PRO A 149 -15.77 22.94 -36.46
N LYS A 150 -15.13 23.32 -37.56
CA LYS A 150 -13.82 24.00 -37.64
C LYS A 150 -13.88 25.41 -37.04
N PRO A 151 -12.82 25.88 -36.38
CA PRO A 151 -12.72 27.27 -35.97
C PRO A 151 -12.25 28.16 -37.12
N SER A 152 -12.95 29.28 -37.33
CA SER A 152 -12.54 30.36 -38.20
C SER A 152 -11.94 31.51 -37.43
N GLY A 153 -10.80 31.95 -37.93
CA GLY A 153 -10.33 33.34 -38.08
C GLY A 153 -10.24 34.27 -36.87
N THR A 154 -9.00 34.46 -36.47
CA THR A 154 -8.30 35.68 -35.95
C THR A 154 -9.05 37.02 -36.10
N GLN A 155 -9.19 37.77 -34.99
CA GLN A 155 -8.98 39.22 -34.95
C GLN A 155 -8.49 39.64 -33.54
N GLN A 156 -7.41 40.38 -33.55
CA GLN A 156 -6.75 41.00 -32.40
C GLN A 156 -7.35 42.39 -32.16
N PRO A 157 -7.66 42.82 -30.97
CA PRO A 157 -7.83 44.25 -30.68
C PRO A 157 -6.68 44.81 -29.80
N ALA A 158 -6.45 46.05 -30.12
CA ALA A 158 -5.36 46.92 -29.65
C ALA A 158 -5.39 47.25 -28.17
N SER A 159 -4.19 47.55 -27.67
CA SER A 159 -3.84 48.10 -26.37
C SER A 159 -4.63 49.36 -26.00
N GLN A 160 -5.17 49.38 -24.77
CA GLN A 160 -5.57 50.63 -24.11
C GLN A 160 -4.86 50.69 -22.72
N ALA A 161 -4.34 51.88 -22.45
CA ALA A 161 -3.58 52.26 -21.25
C ALA A 161 -4.49 52.34 -19.99
N PRO A 162 -3.90 52.27 -18.78
CA PRO A 162 -4.66 52.19 -17.53
C PRO A 162 -5.17 53.58 -17.09
N ALA A 163 -6.46 53.60 -16.70
CA ALA A 163 -7.08 54.76 -16.07
C ALA A 163 -6.80 54.84 -14.58
N GLN A 164 -6.61 56.05 -14.07
CA GLN A 164 -6.35 56.38 -12.64
C GLN A 164 -7.60 56.10 -11.77
N PRO A 165 -7.40 55.79 -10.47
CA PRO A 165 -8.51 55.54 -9.54
C PRO A 165 -9.14 56.85 -9.06
N PRO A 166 -10.45 56.86 -8.75
CA PRO A 166 -11.12 58.06 -8.24
C PRO A 166 -10.91 58.26 -6.75
N ALA A 167 -10.97 59.56 -6.36
CA ALA A 167 -10.74 60.09 -5.03
C ALA A 167 -11.74 59.59 -3.98
N GLN A 168 -11.26 59.42 -2.74
CA GLN A 168 -12.06 59.08 -1.56
C GLN A 168 -12.99 60.23 -1.14
N PRO A 169 -14.25 59.89 -0.70
CA PRO A 169 -15.10 60.87 -0.03
C PRO A 169 -14.76 61.06 1.42
N ALA A 170 -14.96 62.27 1.91
CA ALA A 170 -14.67 62.74 3.27
C ALA A 170 -15.52 62.02 4.36
N GLN A 171 -14.90 61.77 5.53
CA GLN A 171 -15.53 61.25 6.74
C GLN A 171 -16.53 62.23 7.35
N PRO A 172 -17.69 61.75 7.83
CA PRO A 172 -18.56 62.53 8.73
C PRO A 172 -18.09 62.43 10.20
N ALA A 173 -18.34 63.51 10.94
CA ALA A 173 -17.96 63.72 12.33
C ALA A 173 -18.65 62.69 13.31
N GLN A 174 -17.91 62.34 14.36
CA GLN A 174 -18.37 61.47 15.47
C GLN A 174 -19.43 62.14 16.34
N PRO A 175 -20.48 61.41 16.77
CA PRO A 175 -21.31 61.81 17.92
C PRO A 175 -20.76 61.27 19.24
N SER A 176 -21.02 62.01 20.30
CA SER A 176 -20.57 61.85 21.68
C SER A 176 -20.95 60.55 22.32
N GLN A 177 -20.11 60.08 23.25
CA GLN A 177 -20.17 58.87 24.06
C GLN A 177 -21.43 58.77 24.93
N ALA A 178 -22.09 57.62 24.92
CA ALA A 178 -23.04 57.17 25.90
C ALA A 178 -22.37 56.22 26.93
N PRO A 179 -22.90 56.03 28.14
CA PRO A 179 -22.24 55.35 29.26
C PRO A 179 -22.03 53.87 29.02
N ALA A 180 -20.90 53.34 29.51
CA ALA A 180 -20.43 51.98 29.40
C ALA A 180 -21.41 50.98 30.07
N GLN A 181 -21.91 50.00 29.30
CA GLN A 181 -22.49 48.77 29.80
C GLN A 181 -21.38 47.76 30.17
N PRO A 182 -21.62 46.87 31.19
CA PRO A 182 -20.63 45.87 31.56
C PRO A 182 -20.30 44.94 30.38
N SER A 183 -19.04 44.77 30.07
CA SER A 183 -18.55 43.87 29.03
C SER A 183 -18.93 42.42 29.38
N ALA A 184 -19.84 41.83 28.63
CA ALA A 184 -19.96 40.38 28.55
C ALA A 184 -18.65 39.83 27.92
N GLN A 185 -17.95 38.97 28.64
CA GLN A 185 -16.80 38.24 28.13
C GLN A 185 -17.23 37.50 26.82
N PRO A 186 -16.43 37.59 25.73
CA PRO A 186 -16.72 36.80 24.57
C PRO A 186 -16.64 35.31 24.98
N THR A 187 -17.73 34.59 24.89
CA THR A 187 -17.74 33.13 24.93
C THR A 187 -16.88 32.66 23.74
N GLN A 188 -15.74 32.03 24.05
CA GLN A 188 -14.94 31.36 23.02
C GLN A 188 -15.87 30.38 22.27
N PRO A 189 -15.80 30.36 20.93
CA PRO A 189 -16.45 29.31 20.16
C PRO A 189 -16.02 27.94 20.69
N PRO A 190 -16.89 26.94 20.76
CA PRO A 190 -16.49 25.61 21.15
C PRO A 190 -15.31 25.18 20.29
N ALA A 191 -14.24 24.68 20.92
CA ALA A 191 -13.06 24.19 20.24
C ALA A 191 -13.51 23.17 19.18
N GLN A 192 -13.12 23.38 17.92
CA GLN A 192 -13.33 22.40 16.88
C GLN A 192 -12.63 21.10 17.30
N PRO A 193 -13.26 19.92 17.07
CA PRO A 193 -12.58 18.66 17.31
C PRO A 193 -11.22 18.66 16.62
N ALA A 194 -10.18 18.22 17.33
CA ALA A 194 -8.85 18.13 16.77
C ALA A 194 -8.91 17.25 15.49
N ASP A 195 -8.26 17.68 14.39
CA ASP A 195 -8.14 16.90 13.16
C ASP A 195 -7.32 15.63 13.48
N ASN A 196 -7.96 14.47 13.43
CA ASN A 196 -7.33 13.17 13.67
C ASN A 196 -6.65 12.58 12.41
N GLY A 197 -6.59 13.34 11.31
CA GLY A 197 -5.97 12.91 10.06
C GLY A 197 -6.83 11.93 9.24
N ASN A 198 -8.10 11.72 9.59
CA ASN A 198 -9.01 10.83 8.89
C ASN A 198 -10.13 11.59 8.18
N ASP A 199 -10.33 11.26 6.92
CA ASP A 199 -11.50 11.66 6.15
C ASP A 199 -12.53 10.51 6.10
N PRO A 200 -13.76 10.76 5.64
CA PRO A 200 -14.68 9.68 5.31
C PRO A 200 -14.05 8.68 4.34
N LEU A 201 -14.30 7.38 4.56
CA LEU A 201 -13.75 6.34 3.70
C LEU A 201 -14.21 6.51 2.25
N PRO A 202 -13.34 6.20 1.28
CA PRO A 202 -13.64 6.40 -0.13
C PRO A 202 -14.72 5.44 -0.61
N ARG A 203 -15.46 5.85 -1.65
CA ARG A 203 -16.43 4.98 -2.31
C ARG A 203 -15.72 3.77 -2.93
N THR A 204 -16.27 2.57 -2.71
CA THR A 204 -15.77 1.33 -3.31
C THR A 204 -15.74 1.41 -4.86
N VAL A 205 -14.63 0.99 -5.44
CA VAL A 205 -14.44 0.81 -6.88
C VAL A 205 -14.15 -0.66 -7.15
N ASN A 206 -14.83 -1.24 -8.13
CA ASN A 206 -14.57 -2.62 -8.53
C ASN A 206 -13.29 -2.73 -9.36
N ALA A 207 -12.40 -3.63 -8.95
CA ALA A 207 -11.23 -3.98 -9.73
C ALA A 207 -11.62 -4.53 -11.11
N GLN A 208 -10.89 -4.11 -12.13
CA GLN A 208 -11.07 -4.54 -13.51
C GLN A 208 -9.80 -5.21 -14.01
N PRO A 209 -9.87 -6.45 -14.50
CA PRO A 209 -8.71 -7.09 -15.12
C PRO A 209 -8.34 -6.37 -16.42
N LEU A 210 -7.03 -6.28 -16.69
CA LEU A 210 -6.55 -5.77 -17.96
C LEU A 210 -6.73 -6.82 -19.07
N PRO A 211 -7.11 -6.41 -20.28
CA PRO A 211 -7.21 -7.34 -21.41
C PRO A 211 -5.82 -7.86 -21.82
N HIS A 212 -5.78 -9.13 -22.20
CA HIS A 212 -4.58 -9.74 -22.76
C HIS A 212 -4.45 -9.49 -24.26
N PRO A 213 -3.21 -9.37 -24.81
CA PRO A 213 -1.97 -9.19 -24.05
C PRO A 213 -1.89 -7.79 -23.44
N TYR A 214 -1.20 -7.67 -22.28
CA TYR A 214 -1.03 -6.35 -21.66
C TYR A 214 -0.26 -5.41 -22.59
N THR A 215 -0.68 -4.14 -22.59
CA THR A 215 -0.02 -3.11 -23.40
C THR A 215 1.36 -2.75 -22.83
N LYS A 216 2.29 -2.38 -23.71
CA LYS A 216 3.59 -1.84 -23.29
C LYS A 216 3.46 -0.38 -22.81
N PRO A 217 4.31 0.06 -21.85
CA PRO A 217 5.39 -0.69 -21.21
C PRO A 217 4.87 -1.69 -20.17
N GLY A 218 5.56 -2.84 -20.02
CA GLY A 218 5.23 -3.89 -19.06
C GLY A 218 5.75 -3.60 -17.65
N VAL A 219 5.45 -2.42 -17.11
CA VAL A 219 6.04 -1.91 -15.87
C VAL A 219 5.48 -2.53 -14.59
N HIS A 220 4.25 -3.06 -14.63
CA HIS A 220 3.65 -3.74 -13.48
C HIS A 220 3.96 -5.22 -13.50
N GLY A 221 4.21 -5.80 -12.34
CA GLY A 221 4.56 -7.21 -12.22
C GLY A 221 4.36 -7.73 -10.80
N LYS A 222 4.80 -8.97 -10.59
CA LYS A 222 4.72 -9.64 -9.29
C LYS A 222 6.10 -9.75 -8.64
N VAL A 223 6.15 -9.54 -7.34
CA VAL A 223 7.28 -9.89 -6.49
C VAL A 223 6.98 -11.21 -5.79
N PHE A 224 7.94 -12.11 -5.79
CA PHE A 224 7.92 -13.35 -5.04
C PHE A 224 9.09 -13.36 -4.06
N ALA A 225 8.88 -13.92 -2.87
CA ALA A 225 9.88 -13.99 -1.83
C ALA A 225 9.63 -15.17 -0.90
N ASP A 226 10.69 -15.60 -0.20
CA ASP A 226 10.59 -16.56 0.89
C ASP A 226 10.66 -15.83 2.22
N LYS A 227 9.59 -15.89 3.00
CA LYS A 227 9.63 -15.45 4.40
C LYS A 227 10.44 -16.45 5.22
N PRO A 228 11.21 -15.99 6.22
CA PRO A 228 11.83 -16.90 7.18
C PRO A 228 10.74 -17.74 7.86
N GLY A 229 10.78 -19.03 7.61
CA GLY A 229 9.86 -20.01 8.19
C GLY A 229 10.57 -20.94 9.16
N SER A 230 9.85 -21.48 10.14
CA SER A 230 10.37 -22.51 11.04
C SER A 230 10.07 -23.90 10.51
N GLY A 231 11.11 -24.71 10.34
CA GLY A 231 11.03 -26.20 10.24
C GLY A 231 10.08 -26.74 9.16
N ALA A 232 8.91 -27.23 9.57
CA ALA A 232 7.96 -27.91 8.71
C ALA A 232 7.38 -27.02 7.60
N ASP A 233 7.15 -25.74 7.86
CA ASP A 233 6.58 -24.82 6.88
C ASP A 233 7.54 -24.54 5.72
N ALA A 234 8.82 -24.36 6.02
CA ALA A 234 9.85 -24.19 5.00
C ALA A 234 10.01 -25.46 4.16
N ALA A 235 10.01 -26.63 4.80
CA ALA A 235 10.08 -27.93 4.11
C ALA A 235 8.87 -28.21 3.23
N ALA A 236 7.69 -27.71 3.63
CA ALA A 236 6.45 -27.84 2.85
C ALA A 236 6.30 -26.78 1.74
N GLY A 237 7.24 -25.82 1.61
CA GLY A 237 7.14 -24.71 0.66
C GLY A 237 6.03 -23.71 1.01
N LEU A 238 5.62 -23.67 2.28
CA LEU A 238 4.56 -22.78 2.77
C LEU A 238 5.07 -21.35 3.07
N ASN A 239 6.35 -21.12 2.93
CA ASN A 239 7.02 -19.84 3.11
C ASN A 239 7.12 -18.99 1.84
N HIS A 240 6.60 -19.48 0.70
CA HIS A 240 6.54 -18.70 -0.54
C HIS A 240 5.42 -17.67 -0.49
N TYR A 241 5.75 -16.41 -0.72
CA TYR A 241 4.83 -15.28 -0.71
C TYR A 241 4.89 -14.51 -2.00
N GLN A 242 3.79 -13.81 -2.30
CA GLN A 242 3.65 -12.99 -3.49
C GLN A 242 3.04 -11.63 -3.17
N CYS A 243 3.54 -10.63 -3.85
CA CYS A 243 3.08 -9.25 -3.86
C CYS A 243 3.06 -8.72 -5.30
N SER A 244 2.63 -7.48 -5.45
CA SER A 244 2.71 -6.70 -6.68
C SER A 244 3.82 -5.67 -6.61
N ALA A 245 4.29 -5.18 -7.76
CA ALA A 245 5.31 -4.14 -7.83
C ALA A 245 5.28 -3.40 -9.17
N THR A 246 6.04 -2.30 -9.23
CA THR A 246 6.10 -1.43 -10.41
C THR A 246 7.54 -1.03 -10.71
N VAL A 247 7.97 -1.15 -11.97
CA VAL A 247 9.28 -0.66 -12.45
C VAL A 247 9.30 0.85 -12.38
N VAL A 248 10.26 1.42 -11.66
CA VAL A 248 10.42 2.88 -11.52
C VAL A 248 11.70 3.36 -12.18
N ALA A 249 11.69 4.61 -12.65
CA ALA A 249 12.86 5.24 -13.26
C ALA A 249 14.03 5.26 -12.27
N ASP A 250 15.26 5.22 -12.76
CA ASP A 250 16.48 5.36 -11.93
C ASP A 250 17.17 6.68 -12.26
N PRO A 251 17.12 7.70 -11.38
CA PRO A 251 17.73 9.00 -11.64
C PRO A 251 19.25 8.94 -11.86
N ALA A 252 19.95 7.98 -11.25
CA ALA A 252 21.39 7.79 -11.46
C ALA A 252 21.69 7.10 -12.80
N HIS A 253 20.73 6.34 -13.36
CA HIS A 253 20.88 5.59 -14.60
C HIS A 253 19.69 5.81 -15.54
N PRO A 254 19.48 7.03 -16.08
CA PRO A 254 18.32 7.37 -16.91
C PRO A 254 18.20 6.45 -18.15
N GLY A 255 17.02 5.89 -18.35
CA GLY A 255 16.72 4.97 -19.46
C GLY A 255 17.28 3.55 -19.28
N LYS A 256 17.93 3.25 -18.13
CA LYS A 256 18.53 1.95 -17.81
C LYS A 256 18.21 1.49 -16.40
N SER A 257 17.01 1.81 -15.90
CA SER A 257 16.62 1.44 -14.57
C SER A 257 16.54 -0.08 -14.36
N ASN A 258 17.01 -0.49 -13.18
CA ASN A 258 16.80 -1.80 -12.60
C ASN A 258 16.06 -1.68 -11.26
N LEU A 259 15.34 -0.57 -11.01
CA LEU A 259 14.62 -0.32 -9.78
C LEU A 259 13.15 -0.73 -9.89
N VAL A 260 12.67 -1.37 -8.82
CA VAL A 260 11.28 -1.80 -8.68
C VAL A 260 10.75 -1.31 -7.35
N TRP A 261 9.60 -0.67 -7.36
CA TRP A 261 8.89 -0.17 -6.18
C TRP A 261 7.85 -1.20 -5.72
N THR A 262 7.81 -1.46 -4.41
CA THR A 262 6.84 -2.34 -3.74
C THR A 262 6.58 -1.88 -2.30
N ALA A 263 5.85 -2.66 -1.49
CA ALA A 263 5.67 -2.40 -0.07
C ALA A 263 6.83 -2.93 0.78
N GLY A 264 7.02 -2.35 1.96
CA GLY A 264 8.03 -2.80 2.92
C GLY A 264 7.78 -4.22 3.40
N HIS A 265 6.51 -4.54 3.73
CA HIS A 265 6.12 -5.89 4.16
C HIS A 265 6.31 -6.97 3.07
N CYS A 266 6.40 -6.59 1.81
CA CYS A 266 6.68 -7.53 0.71
C CYS A 266 8.14 -8.03 0.68
N VAL A 267 9.04 -7.35 1.38
CA VAL A 267 10.49 -7.65 1.35
C VAL A 267 11.15 -7.78 2.71
N HIS A 268 10.49 -7.34 3.79
CA HIS A 268 11.07 -7.30 5.14
C HIS A 268 10.01 -7.57 6.22
N GLN A 269 10.35 -8.39 7.21
CA GLN A 269 9.44 -8.81 8.29
C GLN A 269 8.98 -7.66 9.21
N GLY A 270 9.62 -6.49 9.18
CA GLY A 270 9.38 -5.39 10.12
C GLY A 270 10.21 -5.50 11.37
N LYS A 271 9.64 -5.12 12.52
CA LYS A 271 10.33 -5.00 13.81
C LYS A 271 11.03 -6.29 14.23
N GLY A 272 12.35 -6.17 14.43
CA GLY A 272 13.17 -7.29 14.88
C GLY A 272 13.41 -8.39 13.85
N GLY A 273 12.87 -8.22 12.63
CA GLY A 273 13.01 -9.16 11.53
C GLY A 273 14.13 -8.80 10.56
N THR A 274 14.19 -9.54 9.47
CA THR A 274 15.19 -9.42 8.40
C THR A 274 14.51 -9.26 7.05
N TYR A 275 15.29 -8.94 6.01
CA TYR A 275 14.84 -9.07 4.64
C TYR A 275 14.51 -10.53 4.33
N TYR A 276 13.53 -10.72 3.45
CA TYR A 276 13.17 -12.03 2.92
C TYR A 276 14.28 -12.55 2.00
N SER A 277 14.30 -13.85 1.78
CA SER A 277 15.23 -14.49 0.84
C SER A 277 14.56 -14.75 -0.51
N ASN A 278 15.39 -15.04 -1.52
CA ASN A 278 14.96 -15.38 -2.87
C ASN A 278 13.99 -14.37 -3.51
N ILE A 279 14.12 -13.09 -3.17
CA ILE A 279 13.26 -12.04 -3.72
C ILE A 279 13.50 -11.95 -5.22
N SER A 280 12.42 -12.08 -6.00
CA SER A 280 12.46 -12.00 -7.46
C SER A 280 11.23 -11.25 -7.99
N PHE A 281 11.41 -10.52 -9.07
CA PHE A 281 10.38 -9.77 -9.76
C PHE A 281 10.12 -10.35 -11.14
N ILE A 282 8.86 -10.53 -11.50
CA ILE A 282 8.43 -10.96 -12.84
C ILE A 282 7.58 -9.83 -13.45
N PRO A 283 8.16 -9.00 -14.32
CA PRO A 283 7.42 -7.92 -14.98
C PRO A 283 6.40 -8.47 -15.96
N ALA A 284 5.23 -7.80 -16.05
CA ALA A 284 4.13 -8.19 -16.92
C ALA A 284 3.76 -9.69 -16.79
N PHE A 285 3.77 -10.21 -15.54
CA PHE A 285 3.43 -11.59 -15.23
C PHE A 285 2.12 -11.99 -15.91
N ASN A 286 2.12 -13.14 -16.58
CA ASN A 286 0.98 -13.68 -17.31
C ASN A 286 0.36 -12.74 -18.37
N SER A 287 1.14 -11.81 -18.95
CA SER A 287 0.61 -10.79 -19.88
C SER A 287 -0.08 -11.38 -21.12
N THR A 288 0.20 -12.63 -21.47
CA THR A 288 -0.45 -13.34 -22.59
C THR A 288 -1.75 -14.05 -22.19
N GLY A 289 -2.05 -14.15 -20.89
CA GLY A 289 -3.17 -14.93 -20.37
C GLY A 289 -2.94 -16.44 -20.40
N ALA A 290 -1.69 -16.89 -20.52
CA ALA A 290 -1.37 -18.31 -20.66
C ALA A 290 -1.72 -19.15 -19.42
N LEU A 291 -1.68 -18.54 -18.22
CA LEU A 291 -2.05 -19.18 -16.95
C LEU A 291 -3.52 -18.97 -16.57
N SER A 292 -4.25 -18.11 -17.27
CA SER A 292 -5.62 -17.77 -16.93
C SER A 292 -6.54 -19.00 -16.92
N GLY A 293 -7.37 -19.13 -15.89
CA GLY A 293 -8.26 -20.26 -15.72
C GLY A 293 -7.57 -21.57 -15.33
N GLY A 294 -6.42 -21.50 -14.64
CA GLY A 294 -5.70 -22.67 -14.12
C GLY A 294 -4.92 -23.47 -15.16
N LYS A 295 -4.62 -22.88 -16.29
CA LYS A 295 -3.82 -23.52 -17.34
C LYS A 295 -2.36 -23.65 -16.91
N GLN A 296 -1.65 -24.62 -17.52
CA GLN A 296 -0.21 -24.75 -17.43
C GLN A 296 0.44 -24.02 -18.61
N ALA A 297 1.59 -23.41 -18.38
CA ALA A 297 2.31 -22.64 -19.39
C ALA A 297 3.83 -22.76 -19.20
N GLU A 298 4.57 -22.58 -20.28
CA GLU A 298 6.01 -22.46 -20.25
C GLU A 298 6.45 -21.09 -19.72
N GLU A 299 7.66 -21.00 -19.14
CA GLU A 299 8.16 -19.76 -18.53
C GLU A 299 8.07 -18.56 -19.46
N ALA A 300 8.47 -18.69 -20.71
CA ALA A 300 8.40 -17.61 -21.70
C ALA A 300 6.98 -17.08 -21.95
N GLN A 301 5.94 -17.83 -21.61
CA GLN A 301 4.54 -17.42 -21.80
C GLN A 301 4.01 -16.61 -20.61
N TYR A 302 4.37 -16.97 -19.38
CA TYR A 302 3.93 -16.25 -18.18
C TYR A 302 4.94 -15.22 -17.67
N ALA A 303 6.21 -15.34 -18.04
CA ALA A 303 7.29 -14.40 -17.73
C ALA A 303 7.98 -13.89 -19.02
N PRO A 304 7.26 -13.13 -19.88
CA PRO A 304 7.74 -12.78 -21.22
C PRO A 304 8.99 -11.89 -21.22
N PHE A 305 9.31 -11.27 -20.09
CA PHE A 305 10.53 -10.49 -19.87
C PHE A 305 11.51 -11.17 -18.91
N GLY A 306 11.28 -12.45 -18.60
CA GLY A 306 12.10 -13.25 -17.70
C GLY A 306 11.87 -12.99 -16.22
N VAL A 307 12.66 -13.67 -15.38
CA VAL A 307 12.67 -13.55 -13.92
C VAL A 307 13.86 -12.70 -13.50
N TRP A 308 13.63 -11.68 -12.70
CA TRP A 308 14.61 -10.68 -12.25
C TRP A 308 14.88 -10.83 -10.76
N ASN A 309 16.10 -11.21 -10.40
CA ASN A 309 16.46 -11.48 -9.02
C ASN A 309 16.91 -10.21 -8.29
N ALA A 310 16.38 -9.96 -7.09
CA ALA A 310 16.80 -8.83 -6.29
C ALA A 310 18.23 -9.03 -5.77
N THR A 311 19.04 -7.97 -5.86
CA THR A 311 20.41 -7.90 -5.33
C THR A 311 20.56 -6.87 -4.24
N GLN A 312 19.63 -5.95 -4.15
CA GLN A 312 19.57 -4.91 -3.12
C GLN A 312 18.11 -4.63 -2.77
N ALA A 313 17.87 -4.25 -1.53
CA ALA A 313 16.57 -3.73 -1.08
C ALA A 313 16.76 -2.63 -0.03
N VAL A 314 15.90 -1.65 -0.05
CA VAL A 314 15.78 -0.67 1.02
C VAL A 314 14.29 -0.45 1.32
N THR A 315 13.94 -0.50 2.60
CA THR A 315 12.62 -0.11 3.10
C THR A 315 12.77 1.04 4.10
N SER A 316 11.68 1.60 4.59
CA SER A 316 11.76 2.71 5.54
C SER A 316 12.36 2.28 6.89
N PRO A 317 13.07 3.19 7.56
CA PRO A 317 13.52 2.97 8.93
C PRO A 317 12.37 2.70 9.90
N GLN A 318 11.23 3.37 9.71
CA GLN A 318 10.01 3.18 10.50
C GLN A 318 9.45 1.77 10.33
N TRP A 319 9.43 1.23 9.10
CA TRP A 319 9.00 -0.15 8.88
C TRP A 319 9.90 -1.15 9.64
N LYS A 320 11.22 -0.97 9.56
CA LYS A 320 12.17 -1.86 10.27
C LYS A 320 12.09 -1.73 11.80
N ALA A 321 11.72 -0.56 12.31
CA ALA A 321 11.62 -0.33 13.75
C ALA A 321 10.31 -0.82 14.37
N GLU A 322 9.20 -0.72 13.65
CA GLU A 322 7.87 -0.84 14.19
C GLU A 322 6.91 -1.68 13.34
N GLY A 323 7.27 -1.97 12.09
CA GLY A 323 6.46 -2.75 11.15
C GLY A 323 6.21 -4.16 11.64
N GLY A 324 5.16 -4.78 11.15
CA GLY A 324 4.77 -6.16 11.47
C GLY A 324 3.36 -6.47 11.00
N ASP A 325 2.93 -7.70 11.25
CA ASP A 325 1.60 -8.17 10.91
C ASP A 325 0.53 -7.38 11.69
N GLY A 326 -0.61 -7.10 11.04
CA GLY A 326 -1.77 -6.52 11.70
C GLY A 326 -1.93 -5.00 11.63
N GLY A 327 -1.21 -4.32 10.74
CA GLY A 327 -1.33 -2.87 10.55
C GLY A 327 -0.91 -2.08 11.78
N SER A 328 0.31 -1.58 11.78
CA SER A 328 0.88 -0.73 12.82
C SER A 328 0.95 0.72 12.32
N PRO A 329 1.23 1.70 13.18
CA PRO A 329 1.58 3.04 12.73
C PRO A 329 2.69 3.08 11.67
N ALA A 330 3.54 2.04 11.60
CA ALA A 330 4.56 1.91 10.57
C ALA A 330 4.01 1.73 9.15
N THR A 331 2.73 1.35 8.96
CA THR A 331 2.09 1.28 7.64
C THR A 331 2.08 2.61 6.90
N HIS A 332 2.18 3.73 7.63
CA HIS A 332 2.38 5.06 7.04
C HIS A 332 3.67 5.16 6.22
N TYR A 333 4.62 4.24 6.43
CA TYR A 333 5.93 4.18 5.80
C TYR A 333 6.23 2.80 5.20
N ASP A 334 5.19 2.04 4.88
CA ASP A 334 5.27 0.70 4.32
C ASP A 334 5.55 0.73 2.81
N PHE A 335 6.77 1.08 2.45
CA PHE A 335 7.28 1.06 1.09
C PHE A 335 8.67 0.42 1.06
N ALA A 336 9.04 -0.08 -0.10
CA ALA A 336 10.39 -0.55 -0.39
C ALA A 336 10.76 -0.30 -1.85
N VAL A 337 12.06 -0.18 -2.08
CA VAL A 337 12.65 -0.20 -3.41
C VAL A 337 13.65 -1.35 -3.46
N ILE A 338 13.56 -2.17 -4.50
CA ILE A 338 14.52 -3.23 -4.76
C ILE A 338 15.27 -2.95 -6.06
N ARG A 339 16.55 -3.29 -6.11
CA ARG A 339 17.33 -3.35 -7.34
C ARG A 339 17.41 -4.80 -7.78
N VAL A 340 17.08 -5.02 -9.04
CA VAL A 340 17.06 -6.36 -9.63
C VAL A 340 18.06 -6.49 -10.76
N GLN A 341 18.40 -7.72 -11.09
CA GLN A 341 19.21 -8.06 -12.24
C GLN A 341 18.60 -9.25 -12.98
N PRO A 342 18.78 -9.38 -14.31
CA PRO A 342 18.36 -10.56 -15.04
C PRO A 342 19.21 -11.76 -14.62
N ALA A 343 18.64 -12.96 -14.72
CA ALA A 343 19.36 -14.20 -14.40
C ALA A 343 20.57 -14.43 -15.31
N ASP A 344 20.53 -13.92 -16.54
CA ASP A 344 21.52 -14.18 -17.61
C ASP A 344 22.37 -12.95 -18.00
N GLY A 345 22.21 -11.82 -17.31
CA GLY A 345 22.81 -10.56 -17.71
C GLY A 345 22.07 -9.93 -18.93
N GLY A 346 22.59 -8.84 -19.45
CA GLY A 346 22.06 -8.20 -20.65
C GLY A 346 21.48 -6.82 -20.45
N LYS A 347 20.29 -6.55 -21.03
CA LYS A 347 19.59 -5.26 -20.93
C LYS A 347 19.17 -4.96 -19.51
N SER A 348 19.05 -3.66 -19.18
CA SER A 348 18.38 -3.23 -17.97
C SER A 348 16.90 -3.61 -17.98
N LEU A 349 16.28 -3.61 -16.81
CA LEU A 349 14.85 -3.91 -16.68
C LEU A 349 14.01 -2.93 -17.50
N GLU A 350 14.31 -1.62 -17.41
CA GLU A 350 13.61 -0.57 -18.16
C GLU A 350 13.68 -0.82 -19.67
N GLU A 351 14.87 -1.18 -20.20
CA GLU A 351 15.03 -1.52 -21.61
C GLU A 351 14.28 -2.80 -22.00
N ALA A 352 14.20 -3.77 -21.11
CA ALA A 352 13.52 -5.03 -21.38
C ALA A 352 12.01 -4.85 -21.47
N VAL A 353 11.41 -4.13 -20.52
CA VAL A 353 9.94 -3.93 -20.44
C VAL A 353 9.45 -2.77 -21.31
N GLY A 354 10.37 -1.90 -21.77
CA GLY A 354 10.08 -0.77 -22.66
C GLY A 354 9.71 0.52 -21.97
N GLY A 355 10.11 0.69 -20.68
CA GLY A 355 9.94 1.92 -19.93
C GLY A 355 9.96 1.74 -18.42
N ALA A 356 9.93 2.86 -17.70
CA ALA A 356 9.85 2.94 -16.24
C ALA A 356 8.98 4.12 -15.85
N VAL A 357 8.38 4.07 -14.66
CA VAL A 357 7.50 5.11 -14.13
C VAL A 357 8.29 6.05 -13.22
N PRO A 358 8.31 7.37 -13.44
CA PRO A 358 8.91 8.30 -12.49
C PRO A 358 8.16 8.27 -11.16
N VAL A 359 8.87 8.50 -10.03
CA VAL A 359 8.26 8.62 -8.71
C VAL A 359 7.99 10.10 -8.42
N TRP A 360 6.80 10.40 -7.90
CA TRP A 360 6.39 11.73 -7.52
C TRP A 360 6.27 11.83 -6.00
N PHE A 361 7.35 12.23 -5.34
CA PHE A 361 7.39 12.50 -3.91
C PHE A 361 6.68 13.80 -3.57
N ASN A 362 6.14 13.89 -2.36
CA ASN A 362 5.43 15.05 -1.84
C ASN A 362 4.29 15.53 -2.77
N ALA A 363 3.66 14.60 -3.48
CA ALA A 363 2.59 14.92 -4.41
C ALA A 363 1.40 15.60 -3.69
N PRO A 364 0.86 16.71 -4.22
CA PRO A 364 -0.24 17.43 -3.58
C PRO A 364 -1.51 16.58 -3.61
N ARG A 365 -2.00 16.19 -2.43
CA ARG A 365 -3.10 15.22 -2.24
C ARG A 365 -4.40 15.61 -2.93
N ASP A 366 -4.68 16.90 -2.99
CA ASP A 366 -5.90 17.46 -3.59
C ASP A 366 -5.89 17.44 -5.12
N GLN A 367 -4.72 17.20 -5.73
CA GLN A 367 -4.53 17.13 -7.19
C GLN A 367 -4.44 15.70 -7.72
N LEU A 368 -4.47 14.69 -6.85
CA LEU A 368 -4.31 13.31 -7.26
C LEU A 368 -5.60 12.72 -7.79
N GLY A 369 -5.52 12.10 -9.00
CA GLY A 369 -6.47 11.12 -9.50
C GLY A 369 -5.75 9.79 -9.62
N ILE A 370 -6.06 8.84 -8.72
CA ILE A 370 -5.28 7.60 -8.57
C ILE A 370 -5.88 6.47 -9.37
N THR A 371 -5.02 5.81 -10.14
CA THR A 371 -5.25 4.47 -10.69
C THR A 371 -4.27 3.51 -10.02
N GLU A 372 -4.81 2.52 -9.33
CA GLU A 372 -4.06 1.42 -8.73
C GLU A 372 -3.90 0.27 -9.71
N TYR A 373 -2.73 -0.40 -9.68
CA TYR A 373 -2.45 -1.61 -10.43
C TYR A 373 -1.90 -2.70 -9.50
N GLY A 374 -2.41 -3.95 -9.65
CA GLY A 374 -1.95 -5.06 -8.82
C GLY A 374 -2.46 -6.41 -9.30
N TYR A 375 -1.94 -7.47 -8.68
CA TYR A 375 -2.29 -8.87 -8.91
C TYR A 375 -2.97 -9.43 -7.66
N PRO A 376 -4.26 -9.14 -7.43
CA PRO A 376 -4.97 -9.69 -6.28
C PRO A 376 -5.01 -11.22 -6.37
N ALA A 377 -4.72 -11.91 -5.25
CA ALA A 377 -4.56 -13.36 -5.22
C ALA A 377 -5.39 -14.06 -4.13
N ALA A 378 -6.07 -13.30 -3.27
CA ALA A 378 -7.06 -13.88 -2.36
C ALA A 378 -8.46 -13.84 -3.01
N PRO A 379 -9.36 -14.79 -2.66
CA PRO A 379 -10.69 -14.86 -3.26
C PRO A 379 -11.43 -13.51 -3.30
N PRO A 380 -12.13 -13.17 -4.39
CA PRO A 380 -12.46 -14.01 -5.55
C PRO A 380 -11.39 -14.08 -6.64
N PHE A 381 -10.23 -13.51 -6.43
CA PHE A 381 -9.12 -13.48 -7.39
C PHE A 381 -8.19 -14.69 -7.18
N ASP A 382 -7.35 -14.97 -8.18
CA ASP A 382 -6.41 -16.10 -8.19
C ASP A 382 -4.93 -15.67 -8.35
N GLY A 383 -4.68 -14.37 -8.48
CA GLY A 383 -3.33 -13.83 -8.66
C GLY A 383 -2.78 -13.90 -10.09
N MET A 384 -3.56 -14.39 -11.04
CA MET A 384 -3.06 -14.56 -12.41
C MET A 384 -3.21 -13.30 -13.27
N GLU A 385 -4.12 -12.41 -12.90
CA GLU A 385 -4.50 -11.25 -13.72
C GLU A 385 -4.02 -9.94 -13.11
N LEU A 386 -3.40 -9.10 -13.95
CA LEU A 386 -3.19 -7.70 -13.60
C LEU A 386 -4.54 -6.98 -13.59
N ASN A 387 -4.90 -6.43 -12.47
CA ASN A 387 -6.12 -5.66 -12.27
C ASN A 387 -5.81 -4.18 -12.06
N ARG A 388 -6.81 -3.32 -12.28
CA ARG A 388 -6.75 -1.90 -11.95
C ARG A 388 -8.02 -1.44 -11.24
N CYS A 389 -7.87 -0.43 -10.38
CA CYS A 389 -8.96 0.39 -9.84
C CYS A 389 -8.73 1.85 -10.24
N GLU A 390 -9.63 2.43 -11.02
CA GLU A 390 -9.62 3.87 -11.32
C GLU A 390 -10.41 4.60 -10.23
N SER A 391 -9.73 4.98 -9.16
CA SER A 391 -10.37 5.38 -7.92
C SER A 391 -10.52 6.90 -7.75
N GLY A 392 -9.86 7.68 -8.59
CA GLY A 392 -9.95 9.15 -8.51
C GLY A 392 -9.22 9.72 -7.30
N ARG A 393 -9.81 10.75 -6.67
CA ARG A 393 -9.19 11.48 -5.55
C ARG A 393 -9.11 10.62 -4.29
N PRO A 394 -7.94 10.50 -3.65
CA PRO A 394 -7.79 9.78 -2.40
C PRO A 394 -8.35 10.57 -1.22
N THR A 395 -8.73 9.86 -0.16
CA THR A 395 -9.03 10.40 1.16
C THR A 395 -7.85 10.18 2.10
N ARG A 396 -7.84 10.84 3.26
CA ARG A 396 -6.81 10.65 4.29
C ARG A 396 -7.21 9.49 5.20
N LEU A 397 -6.24 8.65 5.54
CA LEU A 397 -6.37 7.61 6.56
C LEU A 397 -5.15 7.67 7.49
N SER A 398 -5.38 7.74 8.80
CA SER A 398 -4.31 7.78 9.77
C SER A 398 -4.56 6.79 10.91
N TYR A 399 -3.53 6.02 11.24
CA TYR A 399 -3.45 5.18 12.44
C TYR A 399 -2.64 5.85 13.56
N ASP A 400 -1.95 6.93 13.21
CA ASP A 400 -1.17 7.74 14.15
C ASP A 400 -1.19 9.20 13.69
N PRO A 401 -1.88 10.10 14.40
CA PRO A 401 -1.99 11.51 14.01
C PRO A 401 -0.67 12.27 14.06
N ALA A 402 0.37 11.71 14.69
CA ALA A 402 1.72 12.28 14.67
C ALA A 402 2.47 12.03 13.35
N ARG A 403 1.90 11.24 12.42
CA ARG A 403 2.50 10.88 11.14
C ARG A 403 1.72 11.47 9.97
N PRO A 404 2.38 11.69 8.82
CA PRO A 404 1.67 12.08 7.61
C PRO A 404 0.55 11.05 7.31
N PRO A 405 -0.73 11.46 7.18
CA PRO A 405 -1.79 10.52 6.87
C PRO A 405 -1.50 9.73 5.59
N MET A 406 -1.88 8.47 5.55
CA MET A 406 -1.85 7.65 4.34
C MET A 406 -2.83 8.19 3.29
N LEU A 407 -2.66 7.76 2.05
CA LEU A 407 -3.68 7.88 1.00
C LEU A 407 -4.61 6.68 1.09
N ALA A 408 -5.93 6.89 1.01
CA ALA A 408 -6.90 5.80 0.93
C ALA A 408 -7.78 5.96 -0.32
N ILE A 409 -8.00 4.86 -1.02
CA ILE A 409 -8.81 4.79 -2.24
C ILE A 409 -9.80 3.62 -2.18
N GLY A 410 -10.94 3.76 -2.83
CA GLY A 410 -11.87 2.64 -2.98
C GLY A 410 -11.34 1.64 -4.01
N CYS A 411 -11.19 0.39 -3.60
CA CYS A 411 -10.79 -0.69 -4.48
C CYS A 411 -11.20 -2.05 -3.90
N THR A 412 -11.62 -3.00 -4.77
CA THR A 412 -12.00 -4.35 -4.36
C THR A 412 -10.87 -5.37 -4.53
N MET A 413 -9.67 -4.97 -4.92
CA MET A 413 -8.53 -5.88 -4.94
C MET A 413 -8.25 -6.42 -3.54
N THR A 414 -7.75 -7.64 -3.48
CA THR A 414 -7.47 -8.39 -2.25
C THR A 414 -5.98 -8.61 -2.06
N GLY A 415 -5.57 -9.37 -1.05
CA GLY A 415 -4.18 -9.77 -0.84
C GLY A 415 -3.50 -10.29 -2.09
N GLY A 416 -2.22 -9.98 -2.21
CA GLY A 416 -1.47 -10.11 -3.45
C GLY A 416 -1.36 -8.81 -4.25
N SER A 417 -2.30 -7.85 -4.11
CA SER A 417 -2.15 -6.50 -4.65
C SER A 417 -1.14 -5.64 -3.86
N SER A 418 -0.76 -6.05 -2.65
CA SER A 418 0.26 -5.44 -1.80
C SER A 418 1.49 -5.02 -2.59
N GLY A 419 1.97 -3.79 -2.40
CA GLY A 419 3.09 -3.22 -3.16
C GLY A 419 2.75 -2.76 -4.57
N GLY A 420 1.55 -3.06 -5.09
CA GLY A 420 1.07 -2.59 -6.37
C GLY A 420 1.08 -1.07 -6.46
N GLY A 421 1.57 -0.53 -7.58
CA GLY A 421 1.79 0.90 -7.74
C GLY A 421 0.51 1.70 -7.93
N TRP A 422 0.43 2.83 -7.25
CA TRP A 422 -0.60 3.84 -7.45
C TRP A 422 -0.06 4.95 -8.34
N LEU A 423 -0.68 5.11 -9.48
CA LEU A 423 -0.26 6.11 -10.48
C LEU A 423 -1.21 7.30 -10.48
N ALA A 424 -0.64 8.48 -10.60
CA ALA A 424 -1.36 9.73 -10.88
C ALA A 424 -0.70 10.44 -12.07
N VAL A 425 -1.41 11.37 -12.70
CA VAL A 425 -0.89 12.13 -13.82
C VAL A 425 -0.11 13.35 -13.32
N LYS A 426 1.18 13.41 -13.63
CA LYS A 426 2.05 14.56 -13.42
C LYS A 426 2.54 15.08 -14.77
N ASP A 427 2.27 16.33 -15.07
CA ASP A 427 2.69 16.98 -16.33
C ASP A 427 2.30 16.16 -17.58
N GLY A 428 1.07 15.60 -17.56
CA GLY A 428 0.51 14.80 -18.66
C GLY A 428 1.05 13.37 -18.76
N LYS A 429 1.88 12.90 -17.82
CA LYS A 429 2.46 11.56 -17.79
C LYS A 429 2.15 10.82 -16.49
N PRO A 430 2.04 9.49 -16.49
CA PRO A 430 1.87 8.72 -15.26
C PRO A 430 3.12 8.84 -14.39
N ALA A 431 2.89 9.00 -13.09
CA ALA A 431 3.93 8.99 -12.06
C ALA A 431 3.44 8.17 -10.86
N LEU A 432 4.33 7.42 -10.22
CA LEU A 432 4.03 6.66 -9.01
C LEU A 432 3.96 7.61 -7.81
N VAL A 433 2.85 7.56 -7.07
CA VAL A 433 2.58 8.44 -5.91
C VAL A 433 2.39 7.66 -4.61
N SER A 434 2.19 6.34 -4.69
CA SER A 434 2.02 5.44 -3.54
C SER A 434 2.10 3.98 -4.00
N ASN A 435 1.93 3.07 -3.04
CA ASN A 435 1.74 1.64 -3.26
C ASN A 435 0.69 1.10 -2.29
N VAL A 436 0.11 -0.05 -2.61
CA VAL A 436 -0.76 -0.76 -1.66
C VAL A 436 0.04 -1.18 -0.43
N SER A 437 -0.45 -0.83 0.76
CA SER A 437 0.07 -1.29 2.05
C SER A 437 -0.95 -2.16 2.77
N VAL A 438 -2.13 -1.61 3.06
CA VAL A 438 -3.19 -2.31 3.79
C VAL A 438 -4.52 -2.12 3.09
N GLY A 439 -5.50 -2.98 3.38
CA GLY A 439 -6.82 -2.87 2.80
C GLY A 439 -7.92 -3.49 3.65
N LYS A 440 -9.16 -3.09 3.38
CA LYS A 440 -10.36 -3.73 3.91
C LYS A 440 -11.11 -4.38 2.75
N HIS A 441 -11.11 -5.71 2.73
CA HIS A 441 -11.65 -6.49 1.61
C HIS A 441 -13.03 -7.10 1.92
N THR A 442 -13.47 -7.02 3.18
CA THR A 442 -14.78 -7.51 3.64
C THR A 442 -15.61 -6.37 4.19
N GLY A 443 -16.92 -6.50 4.09
CA GLY A 443 -17.86 -5.43 4.51
C GLY A 443 -17.89 -4.27 3.53
N ASP A 444 -18.52 -3.15 3.96
CA ASP A 444 -18.71 -1.95 3.16
C ASP A 444 -18.30 -0.71 3.97
N PRO A 445 -17.52 0.25 3.46
CA PRO A 445 -16.88 0.25 2.14
C PRO A 445 -15.64 -0.67 2.07
N LYS A 446 -15.29 -1.09 0.85
CA LYS A 446 -14.03 -1.76 0.53
C LYS A 446 -13.04 -0.70 0.06
N PHE A 447 -11.84 -0.72 0.63
CA PHE A 447 -10.80 0.26 0.32
C PHE A 447 -9.41 -0.33 0.48
N GLN A 448 -8.45 0.35 -0.10
CA GLN A 448 -7.03 0.14 0.16
C GLN A 448 -6.37 1.45 0.60
N ALA A 449 -5.29 1.34 1.36
CA ALA A 449 -4.52 2.47 1.81
C ALA A 449 -3.02 2.23 1.56
N GLY A 450 -2.31 3.30 1.25
CA GLY A 450 -0.89 3.28 0.96
C GLY A 450 -0.16 4.48 1.56
N PRO A 451 1.18 4.40 1.73
CA PRO A 451 1.96 5.45 2.33
C PRO A 451 1.93 6.73 1.48
N TYR A 452 1.97 7.87 2.13
CA TYR A 452 2.28 9.12 1.47
C TYR A 452 3.80 9.18 1.27
N LEU A 453 4.24 9.23 0.01
CA LEU A 453 5.67 9.23 -0.32
C LEU A 453 6.27 10.60 -0.07
N ASP A 454 6.79 10.81 1.14
CA ASP A 454 7.45 12.04 1.59
C ASP A 454 8.97 12.00 1.39
N ASP A 455 9.69 12.88 2.08
CA ASP A 455 11.15 12.99 2.00
C ASP A 455 11.88 11.74 2.51
N VAL A 456 11.28 10.94 3.41
CA VAL A 456 11.85 9.66 3.84
C VAL A 456 11.85 8.68 2.67
N ALA A 457 10.75 8.61 1.92
CA ALA A 457 10.66 7.79 0.72
C ALA A 457 11.63 8.26 -0.38
N ALA A 458 11.75 9.58 -0.55
CA ALA A 458 12.71 10.18 -1.48
C ALA A 458 14.16 9.85 -1.11
N GLY A 459 14.50 9.89 0.18
CA GLY A 459 15.84 9.56 0.68
C GLY A 459 16.20 8.08 0.46
N ALA A 460 15.28 7.16 0.75
CA ALA A 460 15.48 5.73 0.49
C ALA A 460 15.70 5.44 -1.00
N TYR A 461 14.92 6.08 -1.86
CA TYR A 461 15.04 5.94 -3.31
C TYR A 461 16.34 6.53 -3.86
N ASP A 462 16.75 7.72 -3.40
CA ASP A 462 18.03 8.34 -3.78
C ASP A 462 19.21 7.45 -3.35
N PHE A 463 19.14 6.88 -2.15
CA PHE A 463 20.17 5.97 -1.64
C PHE A 463 20.35 4.76 -2.56
N ILE A 464 19.29 4.00 -2.84
CA ILE A 464 19.41 2.78 -3.67
C ILE A 464 19.72 3.09 -5.14
N SER A 465 19.28 4.24 -5.65
CA SER A 465 19.63 4.71 -7.00
C SER A 465 21.13 4.95 -7.13
N LYS A 466 21.78 5.55 -6.15
CA LYS A 466 23.22 5.87 -6.16
C LYS A 466 24.12 4.69 -5.79
N LYS A 467 23.56 3.62 -5.20
CA LYS A 467 24.31 2.42 -4.78
C LYS A 467 24.43 1.37 -5.89
N GLY A 468 23.83 1.56 -7.04
CA GLY A 468 23.84 0.62 -8.17
C GLY A 468 24.90 0.89 -9.21
#